data_117d01bce71013f0a74bc85543e8f544
#
_entry.id   117d01bce71013f0a74bc85543e8f544
#
_cell.length_a   1.000
_cell.length_b   1.000
_cell.length_c   1.000
_cell.angle_alpha   90.00
_cell.angle_beta   90.00
_cell.angle_gamma   90.00
#
_symmetry.space_group_name_H-M   'P 1'
#
loop_
_entity.id
_entity.type
_entity.pdbx_description
1 polymer ?
#
loop_
_entity_poly.entity_id
_entity_poly.type
_entity_poly.pdbx_seq_one_letter_code
_entity_poly.pdbx_strand_id
1 'polypeptide(L)'
;MDNNVLARRGFSLVELSLVLMVVGVFIAASFYSAAKIRQGACVQRVIEELDAIAVAGTRYYSEHGAWPVSLSDLRPGYLVQQSSDFNPFGNAYTITSNVSSVSVSTLLPKNLVTNKSFGSEVVVVNQGNNDLVSITKSPESRTWNLKYEKKYIYKE
;
A
#
# COMPACT_ATOMS: atom_id res chain seq x y z
N MET A 1 43.23 11.77 -57.95
CA MET A 1 42.79 10.55 -57.23
C MET A 1 43.12 10.78 -55.76
N ASP A 2 42.20 11.37 -55.04
CA ASP A 2 42.41 11.69 -53.63
C ASP A 2 41.92 10.50 -52.78
N ASN A 3 42.87 9.75 -52.26
CA ASN A 3 42.55 8.69 -51.25
C ASN A 3 42.37 9.31 -49.90
N ASN A 4 41.13 9.72 -49.61
CA ASN A 4 40.69 10.03 -48.28
C ASN A 4 40.62 8.72 -47.47
N VAL A 5 41.73 8.32 -46.89
CA VAL A 5 41.77 7.27 -45.86
C VAL A 5 41.14 7.87 -44.60
N LEU A 6 39.84 7.61 -44.42
CA LEU A 6 39.13 7.87 -43.16
C LEU A 6 39.86 7.06 -42.07
N ALA A 7 40.71 7.74 -41.31
CA ALA A 7 41.35 7.18 -40.14
C ALA A 7 40.20 6.73 -39.15
N ARG A 8 39.93 5.44 -39.11
CA ARG A 8 39.06 4.83 -38.10
C ARG A 8 39.77 5.01 -36.76
N ARG A 9 39.37 6.07 -36.05
CA ARG A 9 39.77 6.25 -34.65
C ARG A 9 39.15 5.11 -33.86
N GLY A 10 39.93 4.12 -33.48
CA GLY A 10 39.53 3.10 -32.54
C GLY A 10 39.28 3.76 -31.16
N PHE A 11 38.24 3.33 -30.44
CA PHE A 11 37.99 3.75 -29.07
C PHE A 11 39.23 3.41 -28.21
N SER A 12 39.70 4.37 -27.44
CA SER A 12 40.75 4.14 -26.45
C SER A 12 40.18 3.26 -25.33
N LEU A 13 41.02 2.34 -24.81
CA LEU A 13 40.68 1.48 -23.69
C LEU A 13 40.25 2.29 -22.46
N VAL A 14 40.82 3.49 -22.27
CA VAL A 14 40.46 4.45 -21.22
C VAL A 14 39.06 5.02 -21.46
N GLU A 15 38.71 5.35 -22.68
CA GLU A 15 37.41 5.89 -23.04
C GLU A 15 36.30 4.84 -22.82
N LEU A 16 36.55 3.58 -23.17
CA LEU A 16 35.62 2.47 -22.90
C LEU A 16 35.45 2.24 -21.39
N SER A 17 36.55 2.28 -20.62
CA SER A 17 36.48 2.09 -19.17
C SER A 17 35.70 3.21 -18.47
N LEU A 18 35.82 4.45 -18.93
CA LEU A 18 35.10 5.60 -18.41
C LEU A 18 33.60 5.48 -18.69
N VAL A 19 33.22 5.06 -19.90
CA VAL A 19 31.82 4.83 -20.26
C VAL A 19 31.22 3.73 -19.40
N LEU A 20 31.91 2.61 -19.19
CA LEU A 20 31.45 1.51 -18.35
C LEU A 20 31.29 1.95 -16.89
N MET A 21 32.16 2.80 -16.36
CA MET A 21 32.05 3.35 -15.01
C MET A 21 30.79 4.21 -14.87
N VAL A 22 30.53 5.11 -15.83
CA VAL A 22 29.34 5.96 -15.82
C VAL A 22 28.07 5.12 -15.92
N VAL A 23 28.03 4.15 -16.83
CA VAL A 23 26.88 3.23 -16.98
C VAL A 23 26.64 2.43 -15.68
N GLY A 24 27.71 1.96 -15.04
CA GLY A 24 27.62 1.25 -13.77
C GLY A 24 26.97 2.08 -12.65
N VAL A 25 27.31 3.36 -12.54
CA VAL A 25 26.71 4.29 -11.57
C VAL A 25 25.22 4.49 -11.87
N PHE A 26 24.82 4.67 -13.13
CA PHE A 26 23.41 4.82 -13.50
C PHE A 26 22.59 3.56 -13.20
N ILE A 27 23.14 2.39 -13.47
CA ILE A 27 22.49 1.12 -13.15
C ILE A 27 22.29 1.00 -11.64
N ALA A 28 23.32 1.25 -10.83
CA ALA A 28 23.23 1.19 -9.37
C ALA A 28 22.18 2.15 -8.80
N ALA A 29 22.13 3.39 -9.28
CA ALA A 29 21.13 4.39 -8.90
C ALA A 29 19.70 3.94 -9.25
N SER A 30 19.52 3.31 -10.42
CA SER A 30 18.24 2.80 -10.88
C SER A 30 17.70 1.68 -9.97
N PHE A 31 18.55 0.75 -9.54
CA PHE A 31 18.15 -0.32 -8.63
C PHE A 31 17.72 0.21 -7.26
N TYR A 32 18.43 1.20 -6.70
CA TYR A 32 18.06 1.83 -5.44
C TYR A 32 16.68 2.50 -5.50
N SER A 33 16.41 3.24 -6.57
CA SER A 33 15.13 3.90 -6.80
C SER A 33 13.98 2.89 -6.93
N ALA A 34 14.17 1.81 -7.66
CA ALA A 34 13.16 0.76 -7.87
C ALA A 34 12.78 0.05 -6.56
N ALA A 35 13.74 -0.20 -5.67
CA ALA A 35 13.47 -0.83 -4.36
C ALA A 35 12.56 0.06 -3.49
N LYS A 36 12.82 1.37 -3.46
CA LYS A 36 12.02 2.33 -2.69
C LYS A 36 10.58 2.46 -3.21
N ILE A 37 10.41 2.45 -4.54
CA ILE A 37 9.09 2.49 -5.18
C ILE A 37 8.29 1.22 -4.83
N ARG A 38 8.90 0.05 -4.87
CA ARG A 38 8.24 -1.22 -4.51
C ARG A 38 7.79 -1.24 -3.06
N GLN A 39 8.59 -0.73 -2.13
CA GLN A 39 8.20 -0.62 -0.73
C GLN A 39 6.98 0.29 -0.54
N GLY A 40 6.95 1.44 -1.21
CA GLY A 40 5.80 2.34 -1.18
C GLY A 40 4.52 1.68 -1.72
N ALA A 41 4.61 0.94 -2.82
CA ALA A 41 3.48 0.21 -3.38
C ALA A 41 2.96 -0.89 -2.43
N CYS A 42 3.85 -1.61 -1.73
CA CYS A 42 3.46 -2.60 -0.73
C CYS A 42 2.72 -1.96 0.45
N VAL A 43 3.18 -0.81 0.93
CA VAL A 43 2.51 -0.08 2.03
C VAL A 43 1.13 0.39 1.60
N GLN A 44 1.00 0.96 0.40
CA GLN A 44 -0.28 1.41 -0.13
C GLN A 44 -1.28 0.23 -0.22
N ARG A 45 -0.84 -0.91 -0.71
CA ARG A 45 -1.64 -2.13 -0.77
C ARG A 45 -2.12 -2.57 0.62
N VAL A 46 -1.27 -2.52 1.65
CA VAL A 46 -1.67 -2.86 3.02
C VAL A 46 -2.79 -1.95 3.52
N ILE A 47 -2.71 -0.66 3.22
CA ILE A 47 -3.74 0.31 3.64
C ILE A 47 -5.07 0.04 2.92
N GLU A 48 -5.03 -0.25 1.63
CA GLU A 48 -6.21 -0.64 0.86
C GLU A 48 -6.83 -1.94 1.39
N GLU A 49 -6.02 -2.93 1.76
CA GLU A 49 -6.48 -4.17 2.38
C GLU A 49 -7.09 -3.93 3.78
N LEU A 50 -6.47 -3.08 4.61
CA LEU A 50 -7.04 -2.67 5.91
C LEU A 50 -8.40 -1.98 5.75
N ASP A 51 -8.52 -1.05 4.79
CA ASP A 51 -9.78 -0.37 4.52
C ASP A 51 -10.85 -1.33 4.02
N ALA A 52 -10.50 -2.24 3.11
CA ALA A 52 -11.42 -3.26 2.60
C ALA A 52 -11.93 -4.18 3.71
N ILE A 53 -11.07 -4.62 4.64
CA ILE A 53 -11.46 -5.44 5.79
C ILE A 53 -12.37 -4.64 6.74
N ALA A 54 -12.04 -3.38 7.02
CA ALA A 54 -12.84 -2.53 7.89
C ALA A 54 -14.24 -2.26 7.30
N VAL A 55 -14.33 -2.02 5.99
CA VAL A 55 -15.61 -1.87 5.26
C VAL A 55 -16.40 -3.18 5.27
N ALA A 56 -15.75 -4.32 5.07
CA ALA A 56 -16.40 -5.63 5.19
C ALA A 56 -16.96 -5.85 6.60
N GLY A 57 -16.22 -5.45 7.64
CA GLY A 57 -16.67 -5.50 9.04
C GLY A 57 -17.93 -4.66 9.29
N THR A 58 -18.02 -3.45 8.71
CA THR A 58 -19.24 -2.62 8.85
C THR A 58 -20.44 -3.21 8.12
N ARG A 59 -20.24 -3.87 6.97
CA ARG A 59 -21.30 -4.59 6.26
C ARG A 59 -21.79 -5.79 7.06
N TYR A 60 -20.88 -6.59 7.61
CA TYR A 60 -21.21 -7.70 8.48
C TYR A 60 -22.07 -7.24 9.67
N TYR A 61 -21.66 -6.16 10.35
CA TYR A 61 -22.43 -5.58 11.43
C TYR A 61 -23.84 -5.16 11.01
N SER A 62 -23.98 -4.55 9.83
CA SER A 62 -25.29 -4.10 9.34
C SER A 62 -26.28 -5.24 9.05
N GLU A 63 -25.78 -6.45 8.80
CA GLU A 63 -26.59 -7.62 8.49
C GLU A 63 -26.84 -8.52 9.70
N HIS A 64 -25.85 -8.62 10.60
CA HIS A 64 -25.89 -9.54 11.75
C HIS A 64 -26.19 -8.84 13.09
N GLY A 65 -26.09 -7.50 13.15
CA GLY A 65 -26.22 -6.73 14.40
C GLY A 65 -25.07 -6.92 15.40
N ALA A 66 -24.03 -7.66 15.01
CA ALA A 66 -22.84 -7.94 15.82
C ALA A 66 -21.57 -7.73 15.00
N TRP A 67 -20.49 -7.33 15.65
CA TRP A 67 -19.19 -7.15 14.98
C TRP A 67 -18.51 -8.50 14.73
N PRO A 68 -17.75 -8.63 13.62
CA PRO A 68 -16.93 -9.82 13.38
C PRO A 68 -15.83 -9.93 14.44
N VAL A 69 -15.55 -11.14 14.87
CA VAL A 69 -14.48 -11.43 15.85
C VAL A 69 -13.18 -11.77 15.12
N SER A 70 -13.30 -12.30 13.90
CA SER A 70 -12.15 -12.78 13.11
C SER A 70 -12.35 -12.54 11.63
N LEU A 71 -11.24 -12.64 10.85
CA LEU A 71 -11.29 -12.58 9.39
C LEU A 71 -12.13 -13.72 8.78
N SER A 72 -12.20 -14.86 9.44
CA SER A 72 -13.01 -16.00 8.97
C SER A 72 -14.50 -15.68 8.95
N ASP A 73 -14.98 -14.82 9.85
CA ASP A 73 -16.40 -14.41 9.91
C ASP A 73 -16.79 -13.57 8.69
N LEU A 74 -15.81 -12.91 8.09
CA LEU A 74 -15.98 -12.09 6.90
C LEU A 74 -15.91 -12.88 5.59
N ARG A 75 -15.51 -14.16 5.63
CA ARG A 75 -15.35 -15.02 4.46
C ARG A 75 -16.48 -16.06 4.38
N PRO A 76 -16.93 -16.40 3.18
CA PRO A 76 -16.63 -15.82 1.86
C PRO A 76 -17.52 -14.62 1.50
N GLY A 77 -18.49 -14.25 2.36
CA GLY A 77 -19.58 -13.33 2.01
C GLY A 77 -19.15 -11.88 1.81
N TYR A 78 -18.18 -11.38 2.59
CA TYR A 78 -17.79 -9.96 2.62
C TYR A 78 -16.38 -9.72 2.12
N LEU A 79 -15.51 -10.72 2.19
CA LEU A 79 -14.17 -10.70 1.64
C LEU A 79 -14.00 -11.81 0.61
N VAL A 80 -13.21 -11.54 -0.42
CA VAL A 80 -12.86 -12.55 -1.42
C VAL A 80 -12.11 -13.69 -0.74
N GLN A 81 -12.48 -14.93 -1.06
CA GLN A 81 -11.92 -16.14 -0.45
C GLN A 81 -10.39 -16.26 -0.56
N GLN A 82 -9.79 -15.57 -1.54
CA GLN A 82 -8.33 -15.52 -1.77
C GLN A 82 -7.62 -14.39 -1.03
N SER A 83 -8.33 -13.55 -0.23
CA SER A 83 -7.65 -12.53 0.57
C SER A 83 -6.73 -13.19 1.58
N SER A 84 -5.46 -12.77 1.63
CA SER A 84 -4.48 -13.28 2.56
C SER A 84 -4.79 -12.86 3.99
N ASP A 85 -4.50 -13.72 4.97
CA ASP A 85 -4.52 -13.33 6.39
C ASP A 85 -3.30 -12.50 6.79
N PHE A 86 -2.32 -12.44 5.90
CA PHE A 86 -1.04 -11.78 6.13
C PHE A 86 -0.82 -10.67 5.10
N ASN A 87 -0.26 -9.57 5.57
CA ASN A 87 0.15 -8.48 4.72
C ASN A 87 1.40 -8.85 3.88
N PRO A 88 1.80 -8.06 2.86
CA PRO A 88 2.99 -8.31 2.04
C PRO A 88 4.32 -8.37 2.82
N PHE A 89 4.32 -7.96 4.09
CA PHE A 89 5.49 -8.04 4.99
C PHE A 89 5.44 -9.25 5.92
N GLY A 90 4.45 -10.14 5.78
CA GLY A 90 4.31 -11.38 6.54
C GLY A 90 3.65 -11.23 7.91
N ASN A 91 3.07 -10.07 8.25
CA ASN A 91 2.37 -9.86 9.51
C ASN A 91 0.86 -10.05 9.35
N ALA A 92 0.22 -10.65 10.34
CA ALA A 92 -1.22 -10.90 10.32
C ALA A 92 -2.05 -9.60 10.45
N TYR A 93 -3.25 -9.62 9.88
CA TYR A 93 -4.29 -8.65 10.16
C TYR A 93 -5.05 -9.04 11.44
N THR A 94 -5.29 -8.07 12.31
CA THR A 94 -6.01 -8.25 13.57
C THR A 94 -7.27 -7.39 13.56
N ILE A 95 -8.41 -7.99 13.86
CA ILE A 95 -9.68 -7.27 14.04
C ILE A 95 -9.91 -7.07 15.52
N THR A 96 -10.23 -5.86 15.90
CA THR A 96 -10.66 -5.49 17.26
C THR A 96 -11.94 -4.69 17.14
N SER A 97 -12.98 -5.07 17.85
CA SER A 97 -14.28 -4.39 17.82
C SER A 97 -14.64 -3.82 19.18
N ASN A 98 -15.27 -2.65 19.15
CA ASN A 98 -15.93 -2.02 20.28
C ASN A 98 -17.44 -1.98 20.01
N VAL A 99 -18.22 -1.48 20.96
CA VAL A 99 -19.69 -1.38 20.82
C VAL A 99 -20.11 -0.62 19.56
N SER A 100 -19.36 0.41 19.16
CA SER A 100 -19.72 1.35 18.07
C SER A 100 -18.79 1.33 16.87
N SER A 101 -17.72 0.54 16.88
CA SER A 101 -16.72 0.59 15.80
C SER A 101 -15.94 -0.71 15.67
N VAL A 102 -15.43 -0.96 14.48
CA VAL A 102 -14.44 -1.99 14.19
C VAL A 102 -13.09 -1.32 13.83
N SER A 103 -12.03 -1.82 14.43
CA SER A 103 -10.66 -1.42 14.13
C SER A 103 -9.91 -2.60 13.56
N VAL A 104 -9.27 -2.40 12.43
CA VAL A 104 -8.41 -3.40 11.78
C VAL A 104 -6.99 -2.90 11.84
N SER A 105 -6.08 -3.73 12.30
CA SER A 105 -4.68 -3.35 12.48
C SER A 105 -3.72 -4.42 11.96
N THR A 106 -2.50 -3.99 11.62
CA THR A 106 -1.38 -4.86 11.28
C THR A 106 -0.06 -4.18 11.58
N LEU A 107 1.01 -4.97 11.70
CA LEU A 107 2.36 -4.47 11.92
C LEU A 107 3.08 -4.23 10.59
N LEU A 108 3.77 -3.11 10.48
CA LEU A 108 4.67 -2.79 9.37
C LEU A 108 6.09 -2.54 9.88
N PRO A 109 7.12 -2.79 9.06
CA PRO A 109 8.48 -2.39 9.40
C PRO A 109 8.56 -0.89 9.68
N LYS A 110 9.39 -0.53 10.65
CA LYS A 110 9.56 0.85 11.12
C LYS A 110 9.90 1.84 10.00
N ASN A 111 9.36 3.04 10.11
CA ASN A 111 9.62 4.17 9.20
C ASN A 111 9.12 3.99 7.75
N LEU A 112 8.29 3.00 7.45
CA LEU A 112 7.68 2.86 6.13
C LEU A 112 6.43 3.75 5.97
N VAL A 113 5.76 4.05 7.08
CA VAL A 113 4.52 4.83 7.09
C VAL A 113 4.78 6.18 7.75
N THR A 114 4.56 7.25 7.00
CA THR A 114 4.55 8.60 7.54
C THR A 114 3.11 9.09 7.60
N ASN A 115 2.67 9.64 8.74
CA ASN A 115 1.30 10.12 8.99
C ASN A 115 0.76 11.11 7.93
N LYS A 116 1.63 11.69 7.12
CA LYS A 116 1.24 12.65 6.07
C LYS A 116 0.70 12.01 4.79
N SER A 117 0.82 10.69 4.64
CA SER A 117 0.55 10.01 3.35
C SER A 117 -0.85 9.39 3.24
N PHE A 118 -1.61 9.26 4.34
CA PHE A 118 -2.74 8.33 4.35
C PHE A 118 -3.97 8.90 5.07
N GLY A 119 -4.52 9.99 4.71
CA GLY A 119 -5.79 10.48 5.22
C GLY A 119 -5.98 10.44 6.76
N SER A 120 -7.05 11.03 7.26
CA SER A 120 -7.33 11.16 8.70
C SER A 120 -7.78 9.88 9.42
N GLU A 121 -8.07 8.82 8.68
CA GLU A 121 -8.60 7.55 9.23
C GLU A 121 -7.51 6.55 9.62
N VAL A 122 -6.28 6.74 9.15
CA VAL A 122 -5.14 5.84 9.43
C VAL A 122 -4.40 6.33 10.66
N VAL A 123 -4.38 5.51 11.69
CA VAL A 123 -3.60 5.75 12.91
C VAL A 123 -2.34 4.90 12.89
N VAL A 124 -1.20 5.52 13.12
CA VAL A 124 0.09 4.84 13.19
C VAL A 124 0.65 4.99 14.60
N VAL A 125 0.92 3.87 15.25
CA VAL A 125 1.51 3.82 16.59
C VAL A 125 2.84 3.08 16.54
N ASN A 126 3.90 3.74 16.99
CA ASN A 126 5.21 3.11 17.03
C ASN A 126 5.27 2.04 18.14
N GLN A 127 5.62 0.81 17.77
CA GLN A 127 5.81 -0.33 18.68
C GLN A 127 7.24 -0.88 18.55
N GLY A 128 8.22 -0.13 19.02
CA GLY A 128 9.62 -0.55 19.03
C GLY A 128 10.22 -0.67 17.63
N ASN A 129 10.36 -1.89 17.12
CA ASN A 129 10.95 -2.16 15.79
C ASN A 129 9.92 -2.15 14.65
N ASN A 130 8.63 -2.05 14.96
CA ASN A 130 7.53 -2.02 14.01
C ASN A 130 6.62 -0.83 14.29
N ASP A 131 5.87 -0.43 13.27
CA ASP A 131 4.79 0.53 13.36
C ASP A 131 3.46 -0.22 13.28
N LEU A 132 2.59 -0.09 14.30
CA LEU A 132 1.23 -0.60 14.25
C LEU A 132 0.39 0.39 13.43
N VAL A 133 -0.16 -0.09 12.35
CA VAL A 133 -1.07 0.67 11.49
C VAL A 133 -2.48 0.15 11.68
N SER A 134 -3.42 1.04 11.96
CA SER A 134 -4.82 0.69 12.19
C SER A 134 -5.76 1.64 11.46
N ILE A 135 -6.89 1.10 11.01
CA ILE A 135 -8.02 1.85 10.47
C ILE A 135 -9.25 1.51 11.31
N THR A 136 -9.99 2.53 11.73
CA THR A 136 -11.21 2.37 12.52
C THR A 136 -12.40 2.90 11.74
N LYS A 137 -13.45 2.08 11.63
CA LYS A 137 -14.71 2.44 10.98
C LYS A 137 -15.88 2.28 11.96
N SER A 138 -16.85 3.19 11.87
CA SER A 138 -18.11 3.12 12.60
C SER A 138 -19.29 2.95 11.62
N PRO A 139 -20.44 2.41 12.08
CA PRO A 139 -21.63 2.28 11.23
C PRO A 139 -22.14 3.63 10.70
N GLU A 140 -21.92 4.70 11.44
CA GLU A 140 -22.32 6.06 11.06
C GLU A 140 -21.54 6.63 9.88
N SER A 141 -20.36 6.09 9.58
CA SER A 141 -19.59 6.49 8.39
C SER A 141 -20.30 6.16 7.07
N ARG A 142 -21.38 5.37 7.11
CA ARG A 142 -22.23 5.08 5.95
C ARG A 142 -23.05 6.28 5.45
N THR A 143 -23.32 7.25 6.30
CA THR A 143 -24.07 8.45 5.92
C THR A 143 -23.32 9.37 4.97
N TRP A 144 -22.00 9.28 4.92
CA TRP A 144 -21.15 10.07 4.03
C TRP A 144 -21.28 9.66 2.55
N ASN A 145 -21.37 8.37 2.27
CA ASN A 145 -21.50 7.88 0.89
C ASN A 145 -22.86 8.24 0.28
N LEU A 146 -23.94 8.18 1.08
CA LEU A 146 -25.28 8.59 0.62
C LEU A 146 -25.37 10.09 0.31
N LYS A 147 -24.58 10.93 0.99
CA LYS A 147 -24.56 12.37 0.74
C LYS A 147 -23.83 12.72 -0.56
N TYR A 148 -22.83 11.93 -0.95
CA TYR A 148 -22.12 12.09 -2.22
C TYR A 148 -22.88 11.47 -3.40
N GLU A 149 -23.51 10.31 -3.25
CA GLU A 149 -24.33 9.71 -4.29
C GLU A 149 -25.54 10.60 -4.64
N LYS A 150 -26.23 11.21 -3.67
CA LYS A 150 -27.30 12.17 -3.95
C LYS A 150 -26.85 13.41 -4.71
N LYS A 151 -25.58 13.82 -4.59
CA LYS A 151 -25.05 15.00 -5.28
C LYS A 151 -24.77 14.75 -6.77
N TYR A 152 -24.61 13.49 -7.18
CA TYR A 152 -24.35 13.13 -8.58
C TYR A 152 -25.60 12.70 -9.35
N ILE A 153 -26.74 12.40 -8.66
CA ILE A 153 -27.97 11.95 -9.31
C ILE A 153 -28.86 13.11 -9.81
N TYR A 154 -28.61 14.35 -9.39
CA TYR A 154 -29.39 15.52 -9.82
C TYR A 154 -28.56 16.52 -10.64
N LYS A 155 -28.01 16.07 -11.77
CA LYS A 155 -27.62 16.89 -12.91
C LYS A 155 -28.03 16.19 -14.20
N GLU A 156 -29.30 16.19 -14.46
CA GLU A 156 -29.87 16.22 -15.80
C GLU A 156 -30.53 17.59 -16.02
#